data_91fc05c900d1ee4a3b41b45c1713409e
#
_entry.id   91fc05c900d1ee4a3b41b45c1713409e
#
_cell.length_a   1.000
_cell.length_b   1.000
_cell.length_c   1.000
_cell.angle_alpha   90.00
_cell.angle_beta   90.00
_cell.angle_gamma   90.00
#
_symmetry.space_group_name_H-M   'P 1'
#
loop_
_entity.id
_entity.type
_entity.pdbx_description
1 polymer ?
#
loop_
_entity_poly.entity_id
_entity_poly.type
_entity_poly.pdbx_seq_one_letter_code
_entity_poly.pdbx_strand_id
1 'polypeptide(L)' 'MSLLRFHWDFFGPDAPTTAEHFLEHLEAFCAREGIEGRKWSKPNPPARYTAVLECEERHLAVVRGALKPVRGERVLE' A
#
# COMPACT_ATOMS: atom_id res chain seq x y z
N MET A 1 -0.40 19.88 -3.59
CA MET A 1 -1.00 18.56 -3.79
C MET A 1 -0.81 17.72 -2.55
N SER A 2 -1.81 16.91 -2.21
CA SER A 2 -1.75 16.07 -1.01
C SER A 2 -1.40 14.65 -1.37
N LEU A 3 -0.51 14.05 -0.60
CA LEU A 3 -0.15 12.65 -0.74
C LEU A 3 -0.73 11.87 0.42
N LEU A 4 -1.14 10.64 0.11
CA LEU A 4 -1.63 9.70 1.11
C LEU A 4 -0.77 8.45 1.08
N ARG A 5 -0.63 7.82 2.24
CA ARG A 5 -0.02 6.51 2.36
C ARG A 5 -1.08 5.53 2.79
N PHE A 6 -1.24 4.47 2.01
CA PHE A 6 -2.15 3.38 2.31
C PHE A 6 -1.34 2.20 2.79
N HIS A 7 -1.84 1.50 3.80
CA HIS A 7 -1.12 0.41 4.46
C HIS A 7 -1.92 -0.87 4.44
N TRP A 8 -1.23 -1.98 4.21
CA TRP A 8 -1.79 -3.33 4.29
C TRP A 8 -0.87 -4.15 5.16
N ASP A 9 -1.41 -4.77 6.21
CA ASP A 9 -0.63 -5.56 7.16
C ASP A 9 -0.77 -7.03 6.89
N PHE A 10 0.35 -7.74 6.94
CA PHE A 10 0.41 -9.18 6.76
C PHE A 10 1.05 -9.79 8.00
N PHE A 11 0.58 -10.96 8.41
CA PHE A 11 0.96 -11.58 9.68
C PHE A 11 1.51 -12.98 9.44
N GLY A 12 2.32 -13.45 10.38
CA GLY A 12 2.82 -14.80 10.37
C GLY A 12 4.19 -14.95 9.70
N PRO A 13 4.72 -16.19 9.67
CA PRO A 13 6.09 -16.43 9.18
C PRO A 13 6.24 -16.14 7.68
N ASP A 14 5.16 -16.19 6.91
CA ASP A 14 5.22 -15.93 5.47
C ASP A 14 4.90 -14.48 5.11
N ALA A 15 4.72 -13.62 6.11
CA ALA A 15 4.33 -12.23 5.87
C ALA A 15 5.25 -11.48 4.90
N PRO A 16 6.59 -11.61 4.99
CA PRO A 16 7.45 -10.91 4.03
C PRO A 16 7.19 -11.31 2.59
N THR A 17 7.03 -12.61 2.33
CA THR A 17 6.76 -13.13 0.99
C THR A 17 5.39 -12.67 0.51
N THR A 18 4.39 -12.72 1.37
CA THR A 18 3.04 -12.29 1.03
C THR A 18 3.01 -10.80 0.70
N ALA A 19 3.73 -9.99 1.47
CA ALA A 19 3.82 -8.55 1.22
C ALA A 19 4.48 -8.27 -0.14
N GLU A 20 5.52 -9.02 -0.49
CA GLU A 20 6.17 -8.87 -1.79
C GLU A 20 5.24 -9.19 -2.94
N HIS A 21 4.49 -10.30 -2.83
CA HIS A 21 3.50 -10.65 -3.85
C HIS A 21 2.43 -9.57 -3.96
N PHE A 22 2.01 -9.02 -2.82
CA PHE A 22 1.04 -7.94 -2.83
C PHE A 22 1.60 -6.71 -3.57
N LEU A 23 2.87 -6.38 -3.40
CA LEU A 23 3.48 -5.27 -4.11
C LEU A 23 3.45 -5.47 -5.62
N GLU A 24 3.64 -6.70 -6.09
CA GLU A 24 3.54 -7.00 -7.53
C GLU A 24 2.13 -6.74 -8.04
N HIS A 25 1.12 -7.19 -7.30
CA HIS A 25 -0.27 -6.93 -7.66
C HIS A 25 -0.58 -5.44 -7.62
N LEU A 26 -0.04 -4.76 -6.63
CA LEU A 26 -0.23 -3.32 -6.46
C LEU A 26 0.36 -2.56 -7.63
N GLU A 27 1.54 -2.97 -8.09
CA GLU A 27 2.17 -2.35 -9.24
C GLU A 27 1.33 -2.52 -10.50
N ALA A 28 0.81 -3.73 -10.72
CA ALA A 28 -0.06 -3.99 -11.86
C ALA A 28 -1.35 -3.17 -11.77
N PHE A 29 -1.91 -3.07 -10.58
CA PHE A 29 -3.10 -2.26 -10.35
C PHE A 29 -2.85 -0.78 -10.67
N CYS A 30 -1.75 -0.24 -10.17
CA CYS A 30 -1.41 1.15 -10.41
C CYS A 30 -1.17 1.43 -11.89
N ALA A 31 -0.51 0.51 -12.58
CA ALA A 31 -0.27 0.66 -14.02
C ALA A 31 -1.59 0.69 -14.78
N ARG A 32 -2.51 -0.20 -14.41
CA ARG A 32 -3.82 -0.28 -15.07
C ARG A 32 -4.67 0.95 -14.82
N GLU A 33 -4.61 1.48 -13.59
CA GLU A 33 -5.45 2.62 -13.19
C GLU A 33 -4.79 3.98 -13.44
N GLY A 34 -3.57 3.99 -13.95
CA GLY A 34 -2.87 5.24 -14.19
C GLY A 34 -2.44 5.96 -12.93
N ILE A 35 -2.15 5.21 -11.88
CA ILE A 35 -1.72 5.77 -10.60
C ILE A 35 -0.21 5.81 -10.52
N GLU A 36 0.35 6.99 -10.40
CA GLU A 36 1.78 7.16 -10.16
C GLU A 36 2.01 7.28 -8.67
N GLY A 37 2.99 6.56 -8.15
CA GLY A 37 3.27 6.60 -6.73
C GLY A 37 4.42 5.70 -6.37
N ARG A 38 4.78 5.69 -5.10
CA ARG A 38 5.84 4.85 -4.58
C ARG A 38 5.25 3.69 -3.80
N LYS A 39 5.88 2.54 -3.93
CA LYS A 39 5.43 1.31 -3.26
C LYS A 39 6.61 0.66 -2.56
N TRP A 40 6.40 0.19 -1.36
CA TRP A 40 7.44 -0.54 -0.63
C TRP A 40 6.80 -1.42 0.43
N SER A 41 7.62 -2.30 1.02
CA SER A 41 7.20 -3.08 2.17
C SER A 41 8.29 -2.99 3.23
N LYS A 42 7.90 -3.21 4.48
CA LYS A 42 8.82 -3.11 5.60
C LYS A 42 8.35 -4.00 6.75
N PRO A 43 9.28 -4.50 7.56
CA PRO A 43 8.90 -5.20 8.77
C PRO A 43 8.21 -4.24 9.73
N ASN A 44 7.22 -4.76 10.43
CA ASN A 44 6.47 -4.00 11.41
C ASN A 44 6.31 -4.86 12.67
N PRO A 45 7.32 -4.86 13.55
CA PRO A 45 7.32 -5.73 14.72
C PRO A 45 6.10 -5.51 15.60
N PRO A 46 5.69 -6.53 16.39
CA PRO A 46 6.42 -7.76 16.61
C PRO A 46 6.19 -8.88 15.61
N ALA A 47 5.05 -8.86 14.88
CA ALA A 47 4.68 -10.03 14.07
C ALA A 47 4.07 -9.64 12.74
N ARG A 48 4.32 -8.43 12.24
CA ARG A 48 3.72 -7.94 11.01
C ARG A 48 4.75 -7.55 9.98
N TYR A 49 4.33 -7.58 8.74
CA TYR A 49 5.04 -7.00 7.62
C TYR A 49 4.04 -6.13 6.88
N THR A 50 4.40 -4.89 6.57
CA THR A 50 3.46 -3.92 6.02
C THR A 50 3.85 -3.49 4.63
N ALA A 51 2.89 -3.53 3.70
CA ALA A 51 3.06 -2.96 2.36
C ALA A 51 2.47 -1.56 2.36
N VAL A 52 3.10 -0.66 1.64
CA VAL A 52 2.69 0.75 1.61
C VAL A 52 2.62 1.24 0.18
N LEU A 53 1.57 1.99 -0.13
CA LEU A 53 1.45 2.75 -1.38
C LEU A 53 1.34 4.23 -1.03
N GLU A 54 2.22 5.05 -1.58
CA GLU A 54 2.14 6.50 -1.44
C GLU A 54 1.73 7.09 -2.78
N CYS A 55 0.60 7.78 -2.83
CA CYS A 55 0.11 8.37 -4.06
C CYS A 55 -0.74 9.60 -3.76
N GLU A 56 -1.16 10.30 -4.80
CA GLU A 56 -1.97 11.49 -4.64
C GLU A 56 -3.35 11.17 -4.07
N GLU A 57 -3.86 12.08 -3.27
CA GLU A 57 -5.15 11.96 -2.59
C GLU A 57 -6.31 11.70 -3.57
N ARG A 58 -6.21 12.18 -4.79
CA ARG A 58 -7.27 11.99 -5.78
C ARG A 58 -7.57 10.52 -6.09
N HIS A 59 -6.63 9.63 -5.76
CA HIS A 59 -6.80 8.19 -5.99
C HIS A 59 -7.43 7.46 -4.80
N LEU A 60 -7.79 8.20 -3.75
CA LEU A 60 -8.33 7.61 -2.53
C LEU A 60 -9.50 6.67 -2.79
N ALA A 61 -10.51 7.13 -3.54
CA ALA A 61 -11.71 6.33 -3.76
C ALA A 61 -11.42 5.03 -4.50
N VAL A 62 -10.56 5.07 -5.50
CA VAL A 62 -10.20 3.89 -6.29
C VAL A 62 -9.42 2.89 -5.46
N VAL A 63 -8.39 3.36 -4.74
CA VAL A 63 -7.56 2.47 -3.92
C VAL A 63 -8.38 1.87 -2.79
N ARG A 64 -9.15 2.69 -2.10
CA ARG A 64 -9.96 2.24 -0.98
C ARG A 64 -11.03 1.23 -1.40
N GLY A 65 -11.68 1.48 -2.52
CA GLY A 65 -12.73 0.59 -3.01
C GLY A 65 -12.22 -0.74 -3.53
N ALA A 66 -11.08 -0.73 -4.23
CA ALA A 66 -10.56 -1.93 -4.87
C ALA A 66 -9.66 -2.76 -3.97
N LEU A 67 -8.84 -2.12 -3.14
CA LEU A 67 -7.78 -2.79 -2.39
C LEU A 67 -7.98 -2.80 -0.88
N LYS A 68 -8.92 -2.03 -0.38
CA LYS A 68 -9.33 -2.05 1.04
C LYS A 68 -8.15 -2.01 2.02
N PRO A 69 -7.36 -0.94 2.01
CA PRO A 69 -6.25 -0.82 2.94
C PRO A 69 -6.75 -0.80 4.39
N VAL A 70 -5.91 -1.26 5.32
CA VAL A 70 -6.29 -1.27 6.73
C VAL A 70 -6.28 0.13 7.31
N ARG A 71 -5.47 1.03 6.74
CA ARG A 71 -5.50 2.44 7.11
C ARG A 71 -4.89 3.28 6.00
N GLY A 72 -5.23 4.56 6.02
CA GLY A 72 -4.59 5.54 5.18
C GLY A 72 -4.19 6.73 6.04
N GLU A 73 -3.10 7.38 5.69
CA GLU A 73 -2.66 8.55 6.42
C GLU A 73 -2.20 9.62 5.46
N ARG A 74 -2.37 10.88 5.86
CA ARG A 74 -1.92 12.00 5.07
C ARG A 74 -0.43 12.23 5.33
N VAL A 75 0.33 12.40 4.26
CA VAL A 75 1.74 12.72 4.38
C VAL A 75 1.87 14.20 4.67
N LEU A 76 2.52 14.52 5.77
CA LEU A 76 2.79 15.91 6.15
C LEU A 76 4.16 16.30 5.59
N GLU A 77 4.19 17.42 4.92
CA GLU A 77 5.42 17.98 4.38
C GLU A 77 5.88 19.17 5.18
#